data_8682e222c150189e31b0535bfad63b5e
#
_entry.id   8682e222c150189e31b0535bfad63b5e
#
_cell.length_a   1.000
_cell.length_b   1.000
_cell.length_c   1.000
_cell.angle_alpha   90.00
_cell.angle_beta   90.00
_cell.angle_gamma   90.00
#
_symmetry.space_group_name_H-M   'P 1'
#
loop_
_entity.id
_entity.type
_entity.pdbx_description
1 polymer ?
#
loop_
_entity_poly.entity_id
_entity_poly.type
_entity_poly.pdbx_seq_one_letter_code
_entity_poly.pdbx_strand_id
1 'polypeptide(L)'
;MSGTAKLKRGKASMCHQNVASSWKARKFGIIGIATGYALSEDGLWRQHSWGLLRDGILETTEPRVKYFGILLQGDRADSFASVNAPKES
;
A
#
# COMPACT_ATOMS: atom_id res chain seq x y z
N MET A 1 8.07 12.21 -7.49
CA MET A 1 8.65 11.61 -6.29
C MET A 1 9.93 10.88 -6.64
N SER A 2 10.99 11.14 -5.91
CA SER A 2 12.30 10.60 -6.23
C SER A 2 12.66 9.31 -5.49
N GLY A 3 11.76 8.77 -4.71
CA GLY A 3 12.01 7.54 -3.98
C GLY A 3 11.88 6.29 -4.83
N THR A 4 12.30 5.17 -4.29
CA THR A 4 12.20 3.88 -4.95
C THR A 4 11.03 3.08 -4.41
N ALA A 5 10.50 2.17 -5.24
CA ALA A 5 9.48 1.24 -4.80
C ALA A 5 10.16 -0.03 -4.27
N LYS A 6 9.81 -0.42 -3.05
CA LYS A 6 10.27 -1.67 -2.46
C LYS A 6 9.15 -2.69 -2.62
N LEU A 7 9.42 -3.79 -3.28
CA LEU A 7 8.42 -4.83 -3.51
C LEU A 7 8.51 -5.90 -2.42
N LYS A 8 7.43 -6.05 -1.66
CA LYS A 8 7.28 -7.10 -0.65
C LYS A 8 5.94 -7.78 -0.89
N ARG A 9 5.94 -8.82 -1.69
CA ARG A 9 4.72 -9.46 -2.13
C ARG A 9 3.93 -10.09 -0.98
N GLY A 10 2.66 -9.71 -0.89
CA GLY A 10 1.68 -10.36 -0.06
C GLY A 10 0.79 -11.23 -0.93
N LYS A 11 -0.48 -11.36 -0.56
CA LYS A 11 -1.44 -12.14 -1.36
C LYS A 11 -1.76 -11.40 -2.66
N ALA A 12 -1.81 -12.15 -3.75
CA ALA A 12 -2.10 -11.59 -5.06
C ALA A 12 -3.47 -10.91 -5.07
N SER A 13 -3.55 -9.75 -5.74
CA SER A 13 -4.77 -8.96 -5.90
C SER A 13 -5.41 -8.48 -4.57
N MET A 14 -4.66 -8.51 -3.48
CA MET A 14 -5.15 -8.08 -2.16
C MET A 14 -4.38 -6.90 -1.62
N CYS A 15 -4.19 -5.88 -2.46
CA CYS A 15 -3.36 -4.73 -2.10
C CYS A 15 -3.85 -4.00 -0.85
N HIS A 16 -5.15 -3.79 -0.69
CA HIS A 16 -5.69 -3.10 0.49
C HIS A 16 -5.41 -3.90 1.76
N GLN A 17 -5.67 -5.21 1.70
CA GLN A 17 -5.46 -6.11 2.82
C GLN A 17 -3.98 -6.24 3.17
N ASN A 18 -3.13 -6.38 2.15
CA ASN A 18 -1.69 -6.53 2.34
C ASN A 18 -1.07 -5.31 3.01
N VAL A 19 -1.41 -4.12 2.54
CA VAL A 19 -0.83 -2.89 3.10
C VAL A 19 -1.40 -2.61 4.49
N ALA A 20 -2.67 -2.93 4.71
CA ALA A 20 -3.29 -2.79 6.04
C ALA A 20 -2.60 -3.69 7.06
N SER A 21 -2.31 -4.94 6.69
CA SER A 21 -1.58 -5.88 7.55
C SER A 21 -0.17 -5.38 7.85
N SER A 22 0.53 -4.87 6.84
CA SER A 22 1.87 -4.32 7.02
C SER A 22 1.87 -3.13 7.97
N TRP A 23 0.87 -2.27 7.86
CA TRP A 23 0.73 -1.11 8.76
C TRP A 23 0.49 -1.57 10.20
N LYS A 24 -0.46 -2.48 10.43
CA LYS A 24 -0.77 -2.96 11.78
C LYS A 24 0.43 -3.63 12.43
N ALA A 25 1.20 -4.38 11.68
CA ALA A 25 2.38 -5.07 12.18
C ALA A 25 3.64 -4.21 12.17
N ARG A 26 3.56 -2.98 11.67
CA ARG A 26 4.70 -2.05 11.55
C ARG A 26 5.88 -2.68 10.82
N LYS A 27 5.60 -3.36 9.72
CA LYS A 27 6.62 -4.04 8.94
C LYS A 27 7.28 -3.13 7.92
N PHE A 28 8.49 -3.48 7.53
CA PHE A 28 9.21 -2.91 6.36
C PHE A 28 9.49 -1.41 6.45
N GLY A 29 9.42 -0.82 7.64
CA GLY A 29 9.64 0.62 7.79
C GLY A 29 8.48 1.48 7.32
N ILE A 30 7.28 0.91 7.26
CA ILE A 30 6.09 1.62 6.81
C ILE A 30 5.74 2.77 7.76
N ILE A 31 5.51 3.96 7.20
CA ILE A 31 5.17 5.17 7.97
C ILE A 31 3.79 5.72 7.63
N GLY A 32 3.09 5.11 6.69
CA GLY A 32 1.75 5.52 6.30
C GLY A 32 1.20 4.62 5.21
N ILE A 33 0.01 4.93 4.75
CA ILE A 33 -0.69 4.21 3.71
C ILE A 33 -1.13 5.22 2.65
N ALA A 34 -1.10 4.82 1.39
CA ALA A 34 -1.73 5.58 0.32
C ALA A 34 -2.77 4.70 -0.36
N THR A 35 -3.86 5.30 -0.78
CA THR A 35 -4.91 4.59 -1.49
C THR A 35 -5.43 5.47 -2.63
N GLY A 36 -5.74 4.86 -3.76
CA GLY A 36 -6.16 5.56 -4.96
C GLY A 36 -6.06 4.65 -6.16
N TYR A 37 -5.27 5.07 -7.14
CA TYR A 37 -5.11 4.33 -8.38
C TYR A 37 -3.64 4.18 -8.73
N ALA A 38 -3.30 3.06 -9.33
CA ALA A 38 -1.96 2.82 -9.84
C ALA A 38 -2.04 2.38 -11.30
N LEU A 39 -1.10 2.88 -12.10
CA LEU A 39 -1.00 2.50 -13.50
C LEU A 39 -0.20 1.20 -13.62
N SER A 40 -0.85 0.17 -14.14
CA SER A 40 -0.22 -1.12 -14.36
C SER A 40 0.58 -1.14 -15.66
N GLU A 41 1.42 -2.13 -15.82
CA GLU A 41 2.28 -2.26 -17.00
C GLU A 41 1.47 -2.50 -18.28
N ASP A 42 0.22 -2.94 -18.17
CA ASP A 42 -0.70 -3.10 -19.30
C ASP A 42 -1.37 -1.79 -19.74
N GLY A 43 -1.03 -0.67 -19.10
CA GLY A 43 -1.58 0.64 -19.45
C GLY A 43 -2.92 0.95 -18.79
N LEU A 44 -3.41 0.12 -17.89
CA LEU A 44 -4.69 0.34 -17.23
C LEU A 44 -4.49 0.88 -15.81
N TRP A 45 -5.30 1.86 -15.43
CA TRP A 45 -5.36 2.37 -14.06
C TRP A 45 -6.30 1.47 -13.25
N ARG A 46 -5.81 1.01 -12.10
CA ARG A 46 -6.61 0.18 -11.20
C ARG A 46 -6.62 0.76 -9.81
N GLN A 47 -7.73 0.61 -9.11
CA GLN A 47 -7.80 0.98 -7.70
C GLN A 47 -6.75 0.18 -6.93
N HIS A 48 -6.02 0.88 -6.05
CA HIS A 48 -4.83 0.28 -5.45
C HIS A 48 -4.49 0.97 -4.13
N SER A 49 -3.84 0.23 -3.26
CA SER A 49 -3.27 0.78 -2.03
C SER A 49 -1.83 0.33 -1.91
N TRP A 50 -1.01 1.18 -1.32
CA TRP A 50 0.41 0.89 -1.14
C TRP A 50 0.89 1.54 0.15
N GLY A 51 2.05 1.08 0.65
CA GLY A 51 2.63 1.64 1.85
C GLY A 51 3.51 2.83 1.53
N LEU A 52 3.65 3.72 2.50
CA LEU A 52 4.58 4.84 2.45
C LEU A 52 5.79 4.51 3.30
N LEU A 53 6.97 4.72 2.74
CA LEU A 53 8.23 4.59 3.43
C LEU A 53 8.89 5.96 3.49
N ARG A 54 9.92 6.10 4.34
CA ARG A 54 10.62 7.38 4.48
C ARG A 54 11.15 7.89 3.14
N ASP A 55 11.65 7.00 2.29
CA ASP A 55 12.32 7.36 1.04
C ASP A 55 11.70 6.70 -0.20
N GLY A 56 10.46 6.24 -0.10
CA GLY A 56 9.80 5.63 -1.23
C GLY A 56 8.46 5.04 -0.88
N ILE A 57 8.05 4.02 -1.60
CA ILE A 57 6.79 3.33 -1.39
C ILE A 57 7.01 1.84 -1.18
N LEU A 58 6.06 1.20 -0.52
CA LEU A 58 6.03 -0.24 -0.32
C LEU A 58 4.92 -0.82 -1.20
N GLU A 59 5.31 -1.60 -2.19
CA GLU A 59 4.37 -2.29 -3.08
C GLU A 59 4.22 -3.74 -2.62
N THR A 60 2.98 -4.19 -2.43
CA THR A 60 2.72 -5.53 -1.87
C THR A 60 2.14 -6.52 -2.87
N THR A 61 1.90 -6.13 -4.09
CA THR A 61 1.40 -7.04 -5.13
C THR A 61 2.34 -7.12 -6.33
N GLU A 62 2.24 -6.19 -7.27
CA GLU A 62 3.06 -6.19 -8.48
C GLU A 62 3.60 -4.80 -8.74
N PRO A 63 4.76 -4.67 -9.40
CA PRO A 63 5.30 -3.36 -9.76
C PRO A 63 4.30 -2.55 -10.59
N ARG A 64 4.25 -1.24 -10.34
CA ARG A 64 3.38 -0.31 -11.05
C ARG A 64 4.22 0.77 -11.70
N VAL A 65 3.68 1.39 -12.73
CA VAL A 65 4.37 2.44 -13.48
C VAL A 65 4.20 3.80 -12.79
N LYS A 66 2.98 4.10 -12.35
CA LYS A 66 2.65 5.37 -11.68
C LYS A 66 1.62 5.15 -10.59
N TYR A 67 1.59 6.08 -9.64
CA TYR A 67 0.66 6.06 -8.52
C TYR A 67 -0.02 7.41 -8.37
N PHE A 68 -1.31 7.39 -8.07
CA PHE A 68 -2.07 8.60 -7.79
C PHE A 68 -3.10 8.30 -6.71
N GLY A 69 -2.96 8.96 -5.56
CA GLY A 69 -3.87 8.70 -4.45
C GLY A 69 -3.68 9.67 -3.30
N ILE A 70 -4.39 9.39 -2.21
CA ILE A 70 -4.30 10.19 -0.99
C ILE A 70 -3.45 9.47 0.05
N LEU A 71 -2.80 10.25 0.89
CA LEU A 71 -1.91 9.75 1.93
C LEU A 71 -2.67 9.64 3.25
N LEU A 72 -2.50 8.52 3.91
CA LEU A 72 -3.11 8.23 5.21
C LEU A 72 -2.01 7.98 6.21
N GLN A 73 -2.03 8.71 7.33
CA GLN A 73 -1.07 8.54 8.42
C GLN A 73 -1.80 8.61 9.74
N GLY A 74 -1.18 8.10 10.79
CA GLY A 74 -1.75 8.14 12.13
C GLY A 74 -3.13 7.50 12.19
N ASP A 75 -4.10 8.25 12.74
CA ASP A 75 -5.47 7.74 12.94
C ASP A 75 -6.17 7.33 11.64
N ARG A 76 -5.89 8.02 10.55
CA ARG A 76 -6.47 7.67 9.25
C ARG A 76 -5.94 6.35 8.74
N ALA A 77 -4.64 6.11 8.90
CA ALA A 77 -4.04 4.83 8.54
C ALA A 77 -4.57 3.71 9.46
N ASP A 78 -4.76 4.00 10.75
CA ASP A 78 -5.33 3.03 11.68
C ASP A 78 -6.76 2.67 11.29
N SER A 79 -7.57 3.65 10.89
CA SER A 79 -8.95 3.43 10.44
C SER A 79 -8.99 2.58 9.17
N PHE A 80 -8.12 2.89 8.22
CA PHE A 80 -7.99 2.09 6.98
C PHE A 80 -7.62 0.65 7.32
N ALA A 81 -6.65 0.47 8.20
CA ALA A 81 -6.18 -0.86 8.57
C ALA A 81 -7.27 -1.67 9.31
N SER A 82 -8.05 -1.00 10.17
CA SER A 82 -9.17 -1.66 10.86
C SER A 82 -10.18 -2.27 9.89
N VAL A 83 -10.45 -1.55 8.80
CA VAL A 83 -11.43 -1.99 7.80
C VAL A 83 -10.85 -3.05 6.86
N ASN A 84 -9.59 -2.92 6.48
CA ASN A 84 -9.01 -3.71 5.39
C ASN A 84 -8.10 -4.85 5.80
N ALA A 85 -7.56 -4.85 7.02
CA ALA A 85 -6.72 -5.95 7.48
C ALA A 85 -7.57 -7.20 7.71
N PRO A 86 -7.01 -8.40 7.47
CA PRO A 86 -7.73 -9.64 7.74
C PRO A 86 -8.07 -9.73 9.22
N LYS A 87 -9.28 -10.17 9.52
CA LYS A 87 -9.65 -10.45 10.89
C LYS A 87 -8.98 -11.75 11.32
N GLU A 88 -8.42 -11.73 12.50
CA GLU A 88 -7.88 -12.96 13.06
C GLU A 88 -9.04 -13.85 13.50
N SER A 89 -8.93 -15.10 13.16
CA SER A 89 -9.92 -16.09 13.57
C SER A 89 -9.54 -16.72 14.91
#